data_f5755a5627aa6148c103e3ff4ebcdf56
#
_entry.id   f5755a5627aa6148c103e3ff4ebcdf56
#
_cell.length_a   1.000
_cell.length_b   1.000
_cell.length_c   1.000
_cell.angle_alpha   90.00
_cell.angle_beta   90.00
_cell.angle_gamma   90.00
#
_symmetry.space_group_name_H-M   'P 1'
#
loop_
_entity.id
_entity.type
_entity.pdbx_description
1 polymer ?
#
loop_
_entity_poly.entity_id
_entity_poly.type
_entity_poly.pdbx_seq_one_letter_code
_entity_poly.pdbx_strand_id
1 'polypeptide(L)'
;MKKISYSVIVKCKTITALFCFLFFSFSIHAETIYEMDFSSASGNVKEWFYNKNWEFHEDINDMNLRFENGSLVIEPTKDQIGVINREFEKKDYLNGEIKLRIEWGVDQYPKGADWSGQKEKTRNTRQAISFMILFGDDKLDSGFFLAPDLPYYISFFLGENEKPDQVYYGNYWQEGGRYLCIPCDGTKGKTFVTEVNLSEKFKELFGKEPPPVSALAIEVDVQKTESSNGRHSKAFLKQIQLSR
;
A
#
# COMPACT_ATOMS: atom_id res chain seq x y z
N MET A 1 -27.92 -22.85 92.65
CA MET A 1 -27.96 -21.68 91.77
C MET A 1 -27.38 -22.08 90.40
N LYS A 2 -28.23 -22.30 89.42
CA LYS A 2 -27.84 -22.69 88.05
C LYS A 2 -27.94 -21.46 87.16
N LYS A 3 -26.78 -21.02 86.57
CA LYS A 3 -26.75 -19.97 85.54
C LYS A 3 -27.05 -20.59 84.17
N ILE A 4 -28.11 -20.16 83.55
CA ILE A 4 -28.46 -20.49 82.15
C ILE A 4 -27.83 -19.44 81.26
N SER A 5 -26.91 -19.89 80.37
CA SER A 5 -26.34 -19.06 79.34
C SER A 5 -27.10 -19.25 78.03
N TYR A 6 -27.66 -18.14 77.51
CA TYR A 6 -28.30 -18.14 76.18
C TYR A 6 -27.26 -17.67 75.14
N SER A 7 -26.93 -18.58 74.24
CA SER A 7 -26.12 -18.26 73.02
C SER A 7 -27.08 -17.83 71.93
N VAL A 8 -26.93 -16.56 71.48
CA VAL A 8 -27.71 -16.08 70.34
C VAL A 8 -26.81 -16.27 69.09
N ILE A 9 -27.28 -17.21 68.24
CA ILE A 9 -26.67 -17.46 66.93
C ILE A 9 -27.23 -16.44 65.92
N VAL A 10 -26.47 -15.43 65.54
CA VAL A 10 -26.78 -14.51 64.44
C VAL A 10 -26.36 -15.20 63.13
N LYS A 11 -27.31 -15.66 62.32
CA LYS A 11 -27.08 -16.13 60.98
C LYS A 11 -26.88 -14.92 60.03
N CYS A 12 -25.64 -14.62 59.73
CA CYS A 12 -25.30 -13.65 58.67
C CYS A 12 -25.57 -14.31 57.29
N LYS A 13 -26.60 -13.83 56.58
CA LYS A 13 -26.84 -14.22 55.19
C LYS A 13 -25.96 -13.35 54.28
N THR A 14 -24.88 -13.91 53.79
CA THR A 14 -24.02 -13.26 52.76
C THR A 14 -24.77 -13.32 51.45
N ILE A 15 -25.26 -12.17 50.97
CA ILE A 15 -25.80 -12.01 49.64
C ILE A 15 -24.59 -11.75 48.72
N THR A 16 -24.16 -12.77 48.00
CA THR A 16 -23.14 -12.65 46.94
C THR A 16 -23.83 -12.09 45.70
N ALA A 17 -23.71 -10.77 45.48
CA ALA A 17 -24.16 -10.15 44.24
C ALA A 17 -23.12 -10.47 43.14
N LEU A 18 -23.49 -11.38 42.25
CA LEU A 18 -22.73 -11.74 41.08
C LEU A 18 -22.88 -10.61 40.03
N PHE A 19 -21.92 -9.67 39.99
CA PHE A 19 -21.87 -8.62 39.00
C PHE A 19 -21.34 -9.25 37.70
N CYS A 20 -22.21 -9.71 36.80
CA CYS A 20 -21.85 -10.06 35.44
C CYS A 20 -21.50 -8.77 34.68
N PHE A 21 -20.21 -8.42 34.62
CA PHE A 21 -19.68 -7.44 33.67
C PHE A 21 -19.78 -8.05 32.25
N LEU A 22 -20.84 -7.73 31.54
CA LEU A 22 -20.91 -7.92 30.09
C LEU A 22 -19.92 -6.96 29.44
N PHE A 23 -18.71 -7.46 29.18
CA PHE A 23 -17.79 -6.79 28.28
C PHE A 23 -18.38 -6.81 26.86
N PHE A 24 -19.13 -5.78 26.52
CA PHE A 24 -19.40 -5.48 25.12
C PHE A 24 -18.07 -5.11 24.48
N SER A 25 -17.41 -6.07 23.86
CA SER A 25 -16.31 -5.78 22.94
C SER A 25 -16.91 -5.05 21.74
N PHE A 26 -16.87 -3.71 21.78
CA PHE A 26 -17.08 -2.91 20.59
C PHE A 26 -15.89 -3.20 19.66
N SER A 27 -16.09 -4.06 18.68
CA SER A 27 -15.19 -4.15 17.56
C SER A 27 -15.29 -2.83 16.81
N ILE A 28 -14.32 -1.94 17.03
CA ILE A 28 -14.16 -0.76 16.19
C ILE A 28 -13.74 -1.31 14.83
N HIS A 29 -14.70 -1.48 13.94
CA HIS A 29 -14.40 -1.76 12.54
C HIS A 29 -13.84 -0.47 11.94
N ALA A 30 -12.63 -0.54 11.40
CA ALA A 30 -12.06 0.54 10.62
C ALA A 30 -13.00 0.85 9.44
N GLU A 31 -13.38 2.10 9.28
CA GLU A 31 -14.23 2.54 8.17
C GLU A 31 -13.43 2.48 6.86
N THR A 32 -13.86 1.63 5.92
CA THR A 32 -13.30 1.61 4.57
C THR A 32 -13.74 2.85 3.82
N ILE A 33 -12.78 3.70 3.45
CA ILE A 33 -13.02 4.96 2.71
C ILE A 33 -12.70 4.84 1.22
N TYR A 34 -11.92 3.83 0.84
CA TYR A 34 -11.60 3.53 -0.54
C TYR A 34 -11.24 2.05 -0.70
N GLU A 35 -11.73 1.42 -1.78
CA GLU A 35 -11.42 0.02 -2.05
C GLU A 35 -11.37 -0.29 -3.55
N MET A 36 -10.40 -1.10 -3.93
CA MET A 36 -10.34 -1.81 -5.20
C MET A 36 -10.13 -3.29 -4.91
N ASP A 37 -11.14 -4.09 -5.20
CA ASP A 37 -11.12 -5.55 -5.11
C ASP A 37 -11.20 -6.15 -6.51
N PHE A 38 -10.21 -6.97 -6.85
CA PHE A 38 -10.13 -7.63 -8.15
C PHE A 38 -10.69 -9.05 -8.15
N SER A 39 -11.22 -9.54 -7.02
CA SER A 39 -11.72 -10.91 -6.87
C SER A 39 -12.81 -11.30 -7.86
N SER A 40 -13.64 -10.35 -8.26
CA SER A 40 -14.72 -10.51 -9.23
C SER A 40 -14.48 -9.74 -10.54
N ALA A 41 -13.31 -9.13 -10.70
CA ALA A 41 -13.00 -8.33 -11.88
C ALA A 41 -12.86 -9.21 -13.12
N SER A 42 -13.43 -8.77 -14.24
CA SER A 42 -13.43 -9.48 -15.51
C SER A 42 -13.59 -8.54 -16.69
N GLY A 43 -13.36 -9.02 -17.89
CA GLY A 43 -13.51 -8.25 -19.12
C GLY A 43 -12.29 -7.41 -19.48
N ASN A 44 -12.49 -6.29 -20.14
CA ASN A 44 -11.41 -5.40 -20.57
C ASN A 44 -10.86 -4.60 -19.37
N VAL A 45 -9.56 -4.75 -19.09
CA VAL A 45 -8.91 -4.13 -17.94
C VAL A 45 -9.00 -2.60 -18.01
N LYS A 46 -8.74 -2.02 -19.18
CA LYS A 46 -8.76 -0.56 -19.36
C LYS A 46 -10.15 0.03 -19.11
N GLU A 47 -11.18 -0.59 -19.66
CA GLU A 47 -12.57 -0.17 -19.44
C GLU A 47 -12.96 -0.29 -17.97
N TRP A 48 -12.54 -1.37 -17.31
CA TRP A 48 -12.82 -1.59 -15.89
C TRP A 48 -12.22 -0.49 -15.01
N PHE A 49 -10.99 -0.04 -15.31
CA PHE A 49 -10.34 1.06 -14.61
C PHE A 49 -10.97 2.41 -14.93
N TYR A 50 -11.26 2.70 -16.19
CA TYR A 50 -11.91 3.96 -16.58
C TYR A 50 -13.28 4.13 -15.93
N ASN A 51 -14.07 3.06 -15.79
CA ASN A 51 -15.36 3.09 -15.10
C ASN A 51 -15.23 3.42 -13.59
N LYS A 52 -14.01 3.42 -13.06
CA LYS A 52 -13.68 3.77 -11.67
C LYS A 52 -12.86 5.06 -11.57
N ASN A 53 -12.81 5.84 -12.64
CA ASN A 53 -12.07 7.10 -12.77
C ASN A 53 -10.55 6.92 -12.58
N TRP A 54 -10.00 5.85 -13.10
CA TRP A 54 -8.56 5.66 -13.23
C TRP A 54 -8.13 5.87 -14.68
N GLU A 55 -6.95 6.42 -14.88
CA GLU A 55 -6.39 6.74 -16.19
C GLU A 55 -5.11 5.95 -16.45
N PHE A 56 -4.81 5.73 -17.72
CA PHE A 56 -3.66 4.96 -18.19
C PHE A 56 -2.67 5.88 -18.87
N HIS A 57 -1.41 5.84 -18.42
CA HIS A 57 -0.33 6.68 -18.90
C HIS A 57 0.89 5.85 -19.29
N GLU A 58 1.80 6.46 -20.03
CA GLU A 58 3.00 5.85 -20.55
C GLU A 58 2.68 4.56 -21.34
N ASP A 59 3.55 3.57 -21.28
CA ASP A 59 3.42 2.32 -22.04
C ASP A 59 2.43 1.29 -21.44
N ILE A 60 1.64 1.65 -20.44
CA ILE A 60 0.77 0.68 -19.73
C ILE A 60 -0.22 -0.02 -20.68
N ASN A 61 -0.67 0.67 -21.73
CA ASN A 61 -1.57 0.11 -22.75
C ASN A 61 -0.91 -0.98 -23.60
N ASP A 62 0.41 -0.99 -23.68
CA ASP A 62 1.21 -1.94 -24.47
C ASP A 62 1.66 -3.15 -23.63
N MET A 63 1.39 -3.13 -22.33
CA MET A 63 1.65 -4.26 -21.44
C MET A 63 0.56 -5.30 -21.53
N ASN A 64 0.90 -6.55 -21.23
CA ASN A 64 -0.08 -7.63 -21.16
C ASN A 64 -0.83 -7.54 -19.81
N LEU A 65 -1.98 -6.84 -19.82
CA LEU A 65 -2.86 -6.65 -18.69
C LEU A 65 -4.05 -7.60 -18.77
N ARG A 66 -4.36 -8.29 -17.68
CA ARG A 66 -5.52 -9.18 -17.62
C ARG A 66 -6.00 -9.40 -16.20
N PHE A 67 -7.27 -9.77 -16.05
CA PHE A 67 -7.80 -10.33 -14.82
C PHE A 67 -7.63 -11.84 -14.84
N GLU A 68 -6.97 -12.38 -13.84
CA GLU A 68 -6.68 -13.80 -13.71
C GLU A 68 -6.67 -14.22 -12.25
N ASN A 69 -7.40 -15.28 -11.89
CA ASN A 69 -7.47 -15.82 -10.53
C ASN A 69 -7.79 -14.78 -9.44
N GLY A 70 -8.75 -13.88 -9.73
CA GLY A 70 -9.16 -12.83 -8.79
C GLY A 70 -8.09 -11.75 -8.56
N SER A 71 -7.27 -11.49 -9.56
CA SER A 71 -6.19 -10.51 -9.50
C SER A 71 -6.09 -9.73 -10.81
N LEU A 72 -5.64 -8.49 -10.74
CA LEU A 72 -5.04 -7.80 -11.86
C LEU A 72 -3.63 -8.35 -12.07
N VAL A 73 -3.33 -8.89 -13.23
CA VAL A 73 -1.99 -9.31 -13.63
C VAL A 73 -1.41 -8.28 -14.59
N ILE A 74 -0.16 -7.86 -14.32
CA ILE A 74 0.60 -6.92 -15.15
C ILE A 74 1.90 -7.60 -15.57
N GLU A 75 2.13 -7.65 -16.90
CA GLU A 75 3.25 -8.39 -17.47
C GLU A 75 3.86 -7.62 -18.64
N PRO A 76 4.87 -6.75 -18.39
CA PRO A 76 5.62 -6.08 -19.44
C PRO A 76 6.42 -7.08 -20.27
N THR A 77 6.34 -6.94 -21.59
CA THR A 77 7.06 -7.79 -22.56
C THR A 77 8.20 -7.09 -23.27
N LYS A 78 8.35 -5.79 -23.01
CA LYS A 78 9.37 -4.91 -23.57
C LYS A 78 10.02 -4.07 -22.45
N ASP A 79 10.97 -3.27 -22.80
CA ASP A 79 11.60 -2.23 -21.99
C ASP A 79 10.60 -1.05 -21.80
N GLN A 80 9.77 -1.11 -20.77
CA GLN A 80 8.57 -0.29 -20.60
C GLN A 80 8.48 0.32 -19.21
N ILE A 81 7.84 1.49 -19.14
CA ILE A 81 7.26 2.07 -17.93
C ILE A 81 5.76 2.23 -18.14
N GLY A 82 4.96 2.03 -17.12
CA GLY A 82 3.52 2.21 -17.21
C GLY A 82 2.91 2.63 -15.89
N VAL A 83 1.93 3.52 -15.98
CA VAL A 83 1.22 4.06 -14.81
C VAL A 83 -0.28 3.95 -15.01
N ILE A 84 -0.98 3.48 -13.98
CA ILE A 84 -2.43 3.56 -13.85
C ILE A 84 -2.70 4.43 -12.63
N ASN A 85 -3.25 5.63 -12.80
CA ASN A 85 -3.47 6.56 -11.69
C ASN A 85 -4.94 6.96 -11.53
N ARG A 86 -5.26 7.41 -10.34
CA ARG A 86 -6.50 8.10 -10.01
C ARG A 86 -6.18 9.38 -9.27
N GLU A 87 -6.52 10.51 -9.85
CA GLU A 87 -6.54 11.79 -9.16
C GLU A 87 -7.92 12.01 -8.54
N PHE A 88 -7.94 12.51 -7.32
CA PHE A 88 -9.19 12.92 -6.66
C PHE A 88 -9.46 14.39 -6.96
N GLU A 89 -10.74 14.76 -7.11
CA GLU A 89 -11.10 16.16 -7.04
C GLU A 89 -10.85 16.71 -5.63
N LYS A 90 -10.50 17.97 -5.50
CA LYS A 90 -10.11 18.57 -4.20
C LYS A 90 -11.16 18.37 -3.08
N LYS A 91 -12.44 18.31 -3.44
CA LYS A 91 -13.54 18.02 -2.50
C LYS A 91 -13.54 16.57 -1.99
N ASP A 92 -12.93 15.67 -2.76
CA ASP A 92 -12.90 14.21 -2.52
C ASP A 92 -11.56 13.74 -1.94
N TYR A 93 -10.65 14.67 -1.60
CA TYR A 93 -9.39 14.34 -0.97
C TYR A 93 -9.60 13.57 0.33
N LEU A 94 -8.81 12.52 0.52
CA LEU A 94 -8.94 11.69 1.71
C LEU A 94 -8.17 12.33 2.88
N ASN A 95 -8.91 12.72 3.89
CA ASN A 95 -8.41 13.42 5.08
C ASN A 95 -8.39 12.52 6.31
N GLY A 96 -7.59 12.89 7.31
CA GLY A 96 -7.51 12.24 8.61
C GLY A 96 -6.47 11.14 8.67
N GLU A 97 -6.56 10.32 9.70
CA GLU A 97 -5.69 9.15 9.85
C GLU A 97 -6.10 8.07 8.86
N ILE A 98 -5.18 7.70 7.97
CA ILE A 98 -5.44 6.75 6.89
C ILE A 98 -4.51 5.55 7.02
N LYS A 99 -5.11 4.36 6.98
CA LYS A 99 -4.40 3.08 6.91
C LYS A 99 -4.54 2.50 5.52
N LEU A 100 -3.43 2.07 4.97
CA LEU A 100 -3.34 1.36 3.70
C LEU A 100 -3.23 -0.13 3.94
N ARG A 101 -3.96 -0.92 3.17
CA ARG A 101 -3.79 -2.36 3.04
C ARG A 101 -3.75 -2.74 1.57
N ILE A 102 -2.71 -3.49 1.16
CA ILE A 102 -2.54 -3.99 -0.20
C ILE A 102 -2.32 -5.50 -0.15
N GLU A 103 -3.03 -6.25 -1.00
CA GLU A 103 -2.76 -7.66 -1.27
C GLU A 103 -2.20 -7.81 -2.67
N TRP A 104 -0.96 -8.20 -2.79
CA TRP A 104 -0.22 -8.25 -4.04
C TRP A 104 0.91 -9.27 -4.05
N GLY A 105 1.57 -9.42 -5.19
CA GLY A 105 2.73 -10.32 -5.30
C GLY A 105 3.46 -10.17 -6.61
N VAL A 106 4.61 -10.82 -6.70
CA VAL A 106 5.46 -10.86 -7.89
C VAL A 106 5.78 -12.31 -8.26
N ASP A 107 5.42 -12.69 -9.47
CA ASP A 107 5.80 -13.99 -10.05
C ASP A 107 7.19 -13.96 -10.67
N GLN A 108 7.59 -12.79 -11.19
CA GLN A 108 8.90 -12.57 -11.78
C GLN A 108 9.37 -11.14 -11.52
N TYR A 109 10.47 -10.99 -10.78
CA TYR A 109 11.13 -9.70 -10.58
C TYR A 109 11.91 -9.25 -11.83
N PRO A 110 12.04 -7.94 -12.06
CA PRO A 110 12.83 -7.41 -13.16
C PRO A 110 14.31 -7.66 -12.92
N LYS A 111 14.94 -8.36 -13.85
CA LYS A 111 16.36 -8.72 -13.74
C LYS A 111 17.25 -7.51 -13.99
N GLY A 112 18.17 -7.26 -13.08
CA GLY A 112 19.06 -6.09 -13.12
C GLY A 112 18.48 -4.85 -12.42
N ALA A 113 17.32 -4.93 -11.78
CA ALA A 113 16.84 -3.91 -10.86
C ALA A 113 17.71 -3.87 -9.60
N ASP A 114 18.03 -2.67 -9.13
CA ASP A 114 18.82 -2.47 -7.90
C ASP A 114 18.58 -1.07 -7.33
N TRP A 115 17.74 -0.99 -6.31
CA TRP A 115 17.50 0.24 -5.56
C TRP A 115 18.63 0.59 -4.59
N SER A 116 19.41 -0.42 -4.18
CA SER A 116 20.50 -0.27 -3.20
C SER A 116 21.82 0.20 -3.83
N GLY A 117 21.94 0.13 -5.14
CA GLY A 117 23.16 0.48 -5.88
C GLY A 117 23.57 1.94 -5.74
N GLN A 118 24.83 2.24 -6.03
CA GLN A 118 25.35 3.59 -6.06
C GLN A 118 24.73 4.36 -7.23
N LYS A 119 24.16 5.54 -6.94
CA LYS A 119 23.43 6.38 -7.90
C LYS A 119 24.15 6.57 -9.24
N GLU A 120 25.46 6.77 -9.22
CA GLU A 120 26.25 7.09 -10.42
C GLU A 120 26.68 5.87 -11.24
N LYS A 121 26.64 4.65 -10.67
CA LYS A 121 27.29 3.49 -11.31
C LYS A 121 26.41 2.29 -11.54
N THR A 122 25.59 1.91 -10.56
CA THR A 122 24.91 0.60 -10.56
C THR A 122 23.43 0.70 -10.31
N ARG A 123 22.95 1.84 -9.81
CA ARG A 123 21.57 1.98 -9.40
C ARG A 123 20.63 1.95 -10.60
N ASN A 124 19.77 0.96 -10.61
CA ASN A 124 18.69 0.79 -11.56
C ASN A 124 17.36 0.65 -10.81
N THR A 125 16.73 1.80 -10.52
CA THR A 125 15.50 1.89 -9.71
C THR A 125 14.30 1.41 -10.49
N ARG A 126 14.14 0.09 -10.58
CA ARG A 126 13.10 -0.60 -11.33
C ARG A 126 12.33 -1.55 -10.43
N GLN A 127 11.06 -1.73 -10.69
CA GLN A 127 10.18 -2.60 -9.92
C GLN A 127 9.13 -3.27 -10.80
N ALA A 128 8.75 -4.49 -10.41
CA ALA A 128 7.69 -5.23 -11.07
C ALA A 128 6.32 -4.59 -10.86
N ILE A 129 6.12 -3.96 -9.70
CA ILE A 129 4.93 -3.23 -9.32
C ILE A 129 5.26 -2.32 -8.13
N SER A 130 4.72 -1.10 -8.14
CA SER A 130 4.65 -0.23 -6.98
C SER A 130 3.26 0.37 -6.83
N PHE A 131 2.94 0.77 -5.62
CA PHE A 131 1.73 1.53 -5.31
C PHE A 131 2.12 2.84 -4.66
N MET A 132 1.75 3.94 -5.31
CA MET A 132 2.09 5.30 -4.90
C MET A 132 0.87 5.99 -4.31
N ILE A 133 1.09 6.70 -3.22
CA ILE A 133 0.12 7.61 -2.60
C ILE A 133 0.70 9.01 -2.68
N LEU A 134 -0.05 9.92 -3.29
CA LEU A 134 0.31 11.31 -3.43
C LEU A 134 -0.46 12.17 -2.43
N PHE A 135 0.19 13.19 -1.88
CA PHE A 135 -0.33 14.00 -0.78
C PHE A 135 -0.34 15.49 -1.10
N GLY A 136 -1.52 16.11 -1.05
CA GLY A 136 -1.71 17.55 -1.25
C GLY A 136 -1.59 18.01 -2.69
N ASP A 137 -1.51 19.34 -2.86
CA ASP A 137 -1.44 20.01 -4.16
C ASP A 137 -0.07 20.65 -4.43
N ASP A 138 0.77 20.76 -3.41
CA ASP A 138 2.08 21.41 -3.52
C ASP A 138 2.97 20.56 -4.42
N LYS A 139 3.30 21.09 -5.60
CA LYS A 139 4.17 20.42 -6.56
C LYS A 139 5.62 20.76 -6.27
N LEU A 140 6.41 19.72 -6.11
CA LEU A 140 7.85 19.80 -5.87
C LEU A 140 8.60 19.53 -7.16
N ASP A 141 9.69 20.25 -7.35
CA ASP A 141 10.58 20.11 -8.52
C ASP A 141 11.05 18.65 -8.66
N SER A 142 10.87 18.11 -9.84
CA SER A 142 11.38 16.79 -10.20
C SER A 142 12.91 16.70 -10.22
N GLY A 143 13.61 17.82 -10.37
CA GLY A 143 15.05 17.86 -10.64
C GLY A 143 15.40 17.49 -12.08
N PHE A 144 14.40 17.39 -12.98
CA PHE A 144 14.61 17.06 -14.38
C PHE A 144 13.58 17.75 -15.27
N PHE A 145 14.03 18.56 -16.21
CA PHE A 145 13.20 19.46 -17.00
C PHE A 145 12.12 18.80 -17.88
N LEU A 146 12.22 17.49 -18.15
CA LEU A 146 11.22 16.73 -18.90
C LEU A 146 10.22 15.96 -18.00
N ALA A 147 10.48 15.86 -16.69
CA ALA A 147 9.58 15.21 -15.78
C ALA A 147 8.65 16.26 -15.11
N PRO A 148 7.36 16.00 -14.96
CA PRO A 148 6.44 16.91 -14.30
C PRO A 148 6.79 17.07 -12.81
N ASP A 149 6.45 18.22 -12.25
CA ASP A 149 6.49 18.41 -10.81
C ASP A 149 5.37 17.59 -10.15
N LEU A 150 5.66 16.92 -9.04
CA LEU A 150 4.73 16.10 -8.31
C LEU A 150 4.56 16.57 -6.86
N PRO A 151 3.40 16.30 -6.24
CA PRO A 151 3.25 16.46 -4.80
C PRO A 151 4.18 15.53 -4.02
N TYR A 152 4.19 15.66 -2.69
CA TYR A 152 4.79 14.63 -1.84
C TYR A 152 4.18 13.27 -2.14
N TYR A 153 5.00 12.23 -2.20
CA TYR A 153 4.48 10.87 -2.34
C TYR A 153 5.29 9.82 -1.58
N ILE A 154 4.59 8.76 -1.22
CA ILE A 154 5.18 7.52 -0.71
C ILE A 154 4.83 6.42 -1.71
N SER A 155 5.83 5.72 -2.20
CA SER A 155 5.69 4.57 -3.08
C SER A 155 6.13 3.30 -2.35
N PHE A 156 5.23 2.34 -2.27
CA PHE A 156 5.50 1.00 -1.75
C PHE A 156 5.79 0.06 -2.91
N PHE A 157 6.79 -0.79 -2.80
CA PHE A 157 7.11 -1.78 -3.83
C PHE A 157 7.55 -3.11 -3.23
N LEU A 158 7.47 -4.17 -4.03
CA LEU A 158 7.98 -5.49 -3.69
C LEU A 158 9.38 -5.65 -4.29
N GLY A 159 10.36 -5.91 -3.44
CA GLY A 159 11.76 -6.05 -3.83
C GLY A 159 12.30 -7.46 -3.66
N GLU A 160 13.34 -7.81 -4.44
CA GLU A 160 14.03 -9.11 -4.39
C GLU A 160 15.29 -9.05 -3.51
N ASN A 161 16.04 -7.96 -3.60
CA ASN A 161 17.36 -7.83 -2.97
C ASN A 161 17.49 -6.58 -2.08
N GLU A 162 16.45 -5.78 -2.01
CA GLU A 162 16.41 -4.57 -1.22
C GLU A 162 16.35 -4.88 0.27
N LYS A 163 16.76 -3.92 1.09
CA LYS A 163 16.74 -4.05 2.55
C LYS A 163 15.39 -3.59 3.08
N PRO A 164 14.76 -4.37 3.96
CA PRO A 164 13.58 -3.91 4.69
C PRO A 164 13.94 -2.68 5.55
N ASP A 165 12.96 -1.83 5.81
CA ASP A 165 13.08 -0.63 6.63
C ASP A 165 14.07 0.44 6.12
N GLN A 166 14.58 0.27 4.92
CA GLN A 166 15.38 1.30 4.25
C GLN A 166 14.49 2.21 3.42
N VAL A 167 14.70 3.53 3.56
CA VAL A 167 14.09 4.53 2.68
C VAL A 167 14.95 4.65 1.44
N TYR A 168 14.31 4.48 0.27
CA TYR A 168 14.96 4.65 -1.02
C TYR A 168 14.48 5.94 -1.67
N TYR A 169 15.32 6.50 -2.52
CA TYR A 169 15.05 7.71 -3.29
C TYR A 169 15.11 7.37 -4.79
N GLY A 170 14.14 7.85 -5.55
CA GLY A 170 14.16 7.77 -7.00
C GLY A 170 15.32 8.59 -7.61
N ASN A 171 15.47 8.51 -8.92
CA ASN A 171 16.42 9.35 -9.64
C ASN A 171 15.95 10.80 -9.70
N TYR A 172 14.63 11.02 -9.64
CA TYR A 172 13.94 12.30 -9.67
C TYR A 172 13.12 12.47 -8.40
N TRP A 173 12.53 13.66 -8.18
CA TRP A 173 11.65 13.99 -7.04
C TRP A 173 12.26 13.70 -5.66
N GLN A 174 13.58 13.92 -5.51
CA GLN A 174 14.29 13.53 -4.27
C GLN A 174 13.83 14.30 -3.03
N GLU A 175 13.24 15.48 -3.19
CA GLU A 175 12.67 16.24 -2.07
C GLU A 175 11.35 15.65 -1.58
N GLY A 176 10.45 15.26 -2.49
CA GLY A 176 9.08 14.84 -2.20
C GLY A 176 8.79 13.36 -2.31
N GLY A 177 9.66 12.58 -2.95
CA GLY A 177 9.44 11.16 -3.21
C GLY A 177 10.18 10.25 -2.23
N ARG A 178 9.47 9.26 -1.68
CA ARG A 178 10.06 8.20 -0.85
C ARG A 178 9.58 6.84 -1.32
N TYR A 179 10.50 5.91 -1.44
CA TYR A 179 10.21 4.54 -1.85
C TYR A 179 10.54 3.58 -0.71
N LEU A 180 9.62 2.68 -0.42
CA LEU A 180 9.71 1.70 0.64
C LEU A 180 9.47 0.31 0.08
N CYS A 181 10.41 -0.58 0.27
CA CYS A 181 10.26 -1.98 -0.07
C CYS A 181 9.56 -2.70 1.08
N ILE A 182 8.31 -3.14 0.90
CA ILE A 182 7.52 -3.81 1.93
C ILE A 182 6.58 -4.87 1.32
N PRO A 183 6.87 -6.17 1.51
CA PRO A 183 8.10 -6.74 2.04
C PRO A 183 9.22 -6.82 1.00
N CYS A 184 10.44 -6.91 1.51
CA CYS A 184 11.64 -7.19 0.74
C CYS A 184 12.06 -8.64 0.97
N ASP A 185 11.25 -9.61 0.62
CA ASP A 185 11.58 -11.03 0.89
C ASP A 185 11.97 -11.82 -0.38
N GLY A 186 11.74 -11.24 -1.56
CA GLY A 186 12.10 -11.84 -2.86
C GLY A 186 11.32 -13.08 -3.25
N THR A 187 10.36 -13.53 -2.45
CA THR A 187 9.60 -14.75 -2.73
C THR A 187 8.67 -14.54 -3.92
N LYS A 188 8.80 -15.40 -4.92
CA LYS A 188 8.00 -15.38 -6.16
C LYS A 188 6.70 -16.17 -5.98
N GLY A 189 5.61 -15.70 -6.60
CA GLY A 189 4.30 -16.36 -6.59
C GLY A 189 3.54 -16.32 -5.27
N LYS A 190 4.10 -15.68 -4.23
CA LYS A 190 3.46 -15.51 -2.93
C LYS A 190 2.60 -14.25 -2.91
N THR A 191 1.42 -14.34 -2.30
CA THR A 191 0.64 -13.15 -1.95
C THR A 191 1.16 -12.56 -0.65
N PHE A 192 1.50 -11.29 -0.69
CA PHE A 192 1.85 -10.49 0.47
C PHE A 192 0.69 -9.59 0.86
N VAL A 193 0.59 -9.29 2.15
CA VAL A 193 -0.27 -8.24 2.68
C VAL A 193 0.65 -7.15 3.23
N THR A 194 0.56 -5.97 2.66
CA THR A 194 1.25 -4.78 3.15
C THR A 194 0.24 -3.91 3.88
N GLU A 195 0.48 -3.66 5.16
CA GLU A 195 -0.36 -2.78 5.99
C GLU A 195 0.49 -1.63 6.54
N VAL A 196 0.04 -0.39 6.34
CA VAL A 196 0.78 0.81 6.75
C VAL A 196 -0.19 1.89 7.24
N ASN A 197 0.11 2.50 8.41
CA ASN A 197 -0.48 3.76 8.78
C ASN A 197 0.19 4.89 7.97
N LEU A 198 -0.50 5.39 6.95
CA LEU A 198 0.05 6.39 6.04
C LEU A 198 0.36 7.71 6.74
N SER A 199 -0.47 8.10 7.71
CA SER A 199 -0.28 9.36 8.43
C SER A 199 0.97 9.33 9.30
N GLU A 200 1.19 8.24 10.03
CA GLU A 200 2.41 8.04 10.81
C GLU A 200 3.64 7.93 9.91
N LYS A 201 3.54 7.17 8.83
CA LYS A 201 4.65 6.97 7.89
C LYS A 201 5.05 8.27 7.20
N PHE A 202 4.09 9.11 6.83
CA PHE A 202 4.38 10.43 6.27
C PHE A 202 5.12 11.33 7.27
N LYS A 203 4.68 11.37 8.54
CA LYS A 203 5.37 12.12 9.61
C LYS A 203 6.80 11.63 9.82
N GLU A 204 7.00 10.31 9.83
CA GLU A 204 8.33 9.70 9.95
C GLU A 204 9.26 10.13 8.81
N LEU A 205 8.76 10.11 7.56
CA LEU A 205 9.56 10.33 6.36
C LEU A 205 9.84 11.81 6.07
N PHE A 206 8.90 12.70 6.40
CA PHE A 206 8.96 14.12 6.01
C PHE A 206 9.02 15.09 7.20
N GLY A 207 8.86 14.60 8.45
CA GLY A 207 8.97 15.41 9.65
C GLY A 207 7.83 16.43 9.84
N LYS A 208 6.70 16.26 9.18
CA LYS A 208 5.53 17.16 9.22
C LYS A 208 4.21 16.40 9.11
N GLU A 209 3.11 17.07 9.42
CA GLU A 209 1.77 16.51 9.25
C GLU A 209 1.48 16.22 7.77
N PRO A 210 0.82 15.07 7.47
CA PRO A 210 0.47 14.73 6.11
C PRO A 210 -0.59 15.68 5.56
N PRO A 211 -0.37 16.23 4.36
CA PRO A 211 -1.50 16.77 3.59
C PRO A 211 -2.52 15.65 3.26
N PRO A 212 -3.74 16.00 2.86
CA PRO A 212 -4.71 15.01 2.41
C PRO A 212 -4.15 14.16 1.27
N VAL A 213 -4.60 12.89 1.17
CA VAL A 213 -4.28 12.07 -0.02
C VAL A 213 -5.04 12.63 -1.21
N SER A 214 -4.31 13.01 -2.25
CA SER A 214 -4.82 13.66 -3.46
C SER A 214 -4.84 12.75 -4.69
N ALA A 215 -3.97 11.72 -4.72
CA ALA A 215 -3.98 10.75 -5.82
C ALA A 215 -3.41 9.39 -5.40
N LEU A 216 -3.74 8.37 -6.18
CA LEU A 216 -3.23 7.00 -6.08
C LEU A 216 -2.66 6.59 -7.43
N ALA A 217 -1.57 5.81 -7.44
CA ALA A 217 -1.05 5.25 -8.68
C ALA A 217 -0.49 3.83 -8.49
N ILE A 218 -0.69 3.00 -9.50
CA ILE A 218 -0.02 1.73 -9.70
C ILE A 218 1.02 1.98 -10.78
N GLU A 219 2.28 1.71 -10.48
CA GLU A 219 3.38 1.90 -11.43
C GLU A 219 4.12 0.59 -11.65
N VAL A 220 4.53 0.36 -12.87
CA VAL A 220 5.47 -0.69 -13.29
C VAL A 220 6.58 -0.03 -14.08
N ASP A 221 7.81 -0.23 -13.67
CA ASP A 221 8.97 0.26 -14.41
C ASP A 221 10.01 -0.85 -14.55
N VAL A 222 10.19 -1.31 -15.79
CA VAL A 222 11.16 -2.36 -16.13
C VAL A 222 12.17 -1.89 -17.18
N GLN A 223 12.31 -0.58 -17.33
CA GLN A 223 13.29 -0.01 -18.25
C GLN A 223 14.71 -0.44 -17.89
N LYS A 224 15.51 -0.74 -18.91
CA LYS A 224 16.90 -1.20 -18.76
C LYS A 224 17.06 -2.49 -17.94
N THR A 225 16.02 -3.33 -17.95
CA THR A 225 16.07 -4.69 -17.35
C THR A 225 16.21 -5.75 -18.42
N GLU A 226 16.65 -6.94 -18.04
CA GLU A 226 16.79 -8.06 -18.96
C GLU A 226 15.48 -8.86 -19.07
N SER A 227 15.11 -9.20 -20.31
CA SER A 227 13.98 -10.09 -20.56
C SER A 227 14.32 -11.54 -20.18
N SER A 228 13.35 -12.24 -19.61
CA SER A 228 13.42 -13.68 -19.37
C SER A 228 12.11 -14.33 -19.83
N ASN A 229 12.17 -15.32 -20.71
CA ASN A 229 11.02 -15.99 -21.30
C ASN A 229 10.04 -15.01 -22.00
N GLY A 230 10.56 -13.98 -22.68
CA GLY A 230 9.77 -13.00 -23.42
C GLY A 230 9.04 -11.96 -22.55
N ARG A 231 9.42 -11.83 -21.29
CA ARG A 231 8.87 -10.82 -20.37
C ARG A 231 9.96 -10.21 -19.49
N HIS A 232 9.77 -8.98 -19.03
CA HIS A 232 10.69 -8.28 -18.14
C HIS A 232 10.32 -8.48 -16.65
N SER A 233 9.04 -8.55 -16.36
CA SER A 233 8.53 -8.91 -15.02
C SER A 233 7.12 -9.50 -15.12
N LYS A 234 6.61 -10.02 -14.01
CA LYS A 234 5.19 -10.37 -13.85
C LYS A 234 4.78 -10.12 -12.41
N ALA A 235 3.80 -9.27 -12.21
CA ALA A 235 3.21 -8.96 -10.91
C ALA A 235 1.70 -9.15 -10.92
N PHE A 236 1.13 -9.28 -9.72
CA PHE A 236 -0.32 -9.35 -9.56
C PHE A 236 -0.76 -8.51 -8.34
N LEU A 237 -1.97 -7.97 -8.44
CA LEU A 237 -2.62 -7.15 -7.42
C LEU A 237 -4.03 -7.69 -7.17
N LYS A 238 -4.36 -8.03 -5.92
CA LYS A 238 -5.66 -8.58 -5.51
C LYS A 238 -6.58 -7.55 -4.91
N GLN A 239 -6.05 -6.69 -4.05
CA GLN A 239 -6.84 -5.68 -3.35
C GLN A 239 -6.00 -4.48 -2.96
N ILE A 240 -6.61 -3.31 -3.00
CA ILE A 240 -6.15 -2.08 -2.36
C ILE A 240 -7.28 -1.57 -1.48
N GLN A 241 -7.00 -1.26 -0.22
CA GLN A 241 -7.96 -0.71 0.71
C GLN A 241 -7.35 0.45 1.49
N LEU A 242 -8.09 1.54 1.61
CA LEU A 242 -7.81 2.63 2.52
C LEU A 242 -8.92 2.69 3.56
N SER A 243 -8.55 2.82 4.83
CA SER A 243 -9.49 2.87 5.97
C SER A 243 -9.07 3.92 6.99
N ARG A 244 -10.02 4.30 7.87
CA ARG A 244 -9.80 5.16 9.05
C ARG A 244 -9.85 4.36 10.32
#